data_e3aefc72e2993d94934fa16bb51308d6
#
_entry.id   e3aefc72e2993d94934fa16bb51308d6
#
_cell.length_a   1.000
_cell.length_b   1.000
_cell.length_c   1.000
_cell.angle_alpha   90.00
_cell.angle_beta   90.00
_cell.angle_gamma   90.00
#
_symmetry.space_group_name_H-M   'P 1'
#
loop_
_entity.id
_entity.type
_entity.pdbx_description
1 polymer ?
#
loop_
_entity_poly.entity_id
_entity_poly.type
_entity_poly.pdbx_seq_one_letter_code
_entity_poly.pdbx_strand_id
1 'polypeptide(L)'
;DNVLVEIIKNKRLIMDLKKMTLQELQGLSGIGRIKAIELQAMIELGHRIQKKETLEMESILSSQKLAKKMQQELGDKKQEHLVALYLNTQNQIIHQQTIFIGSATRSIAEPREILHYAIKHMATSVILVHNHPSGAVSPSSNDNHVTKLVKEACELMGLVLLDHLIVSHSD
;
A
#
# COMPACT_ATOMS: atom_id res chain seq x y z
N ASP A 1 6.28 -29.89 -21.70
CA ASP A 1 5.32 -28.91 -21.19
C ASP A 1 4.63 -29.36 -19.90
N ASN A 2 4.82 -30.61 -19.43
CA ASN A 2 4.16 -31.11 -18.22
C ASN A 2 4.89 -30.79 -16.90
N VAL A 3 6.19 -30.49 -16.93
CA VAL A 3 7.01 -30.35 -15.71
C VAL A 3 6.60 -29.12 -14.88
N LEU A 4 6.34 -27.99 -15.53
CA LEU A 4 5.88 -26.77 -14.83
C LEU A 4 4.50 -26.96 -14.20
N VAL A 5 3.61 -27.68 -14.87
CA VAL A 5 2.27 -28.01 -14.36
C VAL A 5 2.34 -28.96 -13.15
N GLU A 6 3.25 -29.93 -13.18
CA GLU A 6 3.51 -30.82 -12.04
C GLU A 6 4.09 -30.07 -10.83
N ILE A 7 5.02 -29.16 -11.07
CA ILE A 7 5.60 -28.29 -10.04
C ILE A 7 4.49 -27.47 -9.38
N ILE A 8 3.62 -26.83 -10.17
CA ILE A 8 2.52 -25.98 -9.64
C ILE A 8 1.49 -26.80 -8.83
N LYS A 9 1.23 -28.03 -9.21
CA LYS A 9 0.32 -28.92 -8.48
C LYS A 9 0.89 -29.43 -7.16
N ASN A 10 2.21 -29.47 -6.99
CA ASN A 10 2.85 -29.99 -5.80
C ASN A 10 3.24 -28.85 -4.84
N LYS A 11 2.37 -28.55 -3.85
CA LYS A 11 2.59 -27.52 -2.84
C LYS A 11 3.94 -27.60 -2.11
N ARG A 12 4.42 -28.80 -1.85
CA ARG A 12 5.69 -29.04 -1.15
C ARG A 12 6.86 -28.65 -2.05
N LEU A 13 6.80 -29.02 -3.31
CA LEU A 13 7.84 -28.68 -4.30
C LEU A 13 7.95 -27.17 -4.53
N ILE A 14 6.84 -26.44 -4.54
CA ILE A 14 6.84 -24.96 -4.64
C ILE A 14 7.60 -24.31 -3.48
N MET A 15 7.45 -24.82 -2.26
CA MET A 15 8.14 -24.28 -1.07
C MET A 15 9.64 -24.58 -1.12
N ASP A 16 10.03 -25.74 -1.66
CA ASP A 16 11.43 -26.15 -1.81
C ASP A 16 12.11 -25.37 -2.95
N LEU A 17 11.39 -25.07 -4.04
CA LEU A 17 11.91 -24.27 -5.17
C LEU A 17 12.43 -22.89 -4.76
N LYS A 18 11.83 -22.26 -3.74
CA LYS A 18 12.29 -20.96 -3.21
C LYS A 18 13.72 -21.00 -2.66
N LYS A 19 14.20 -22.16 -2.26
CA LYS A 19 15.51 -22.37 -1.64
C LYS A 19 16.54 -22.94 -2.61
N MET A 20 16.10 -23.39 -3.77
CA MET A 20 16.96 -24.05 -4.76
C MET A 20 17.85 -23.05 -5.49
N THR A 21 19.12 -23.41 -5.60
CA THR A 21 20.08 -22.72 -6.45
C THR A 21 19.81 -23.00 -7.94
N LEU A 22 20.39 -22.20 -8.83
CA LEU A 22 20.28 -22.42 -10.26
C LEU A 22 20.75 -23.83 -10.68
N GLN A 23 21.81 -24.34 -10.03
CA GLN A 23 22.37 -25.67 -10.30
C GLN A 23 21.41 -26.79 -9.87
N GLU A 24 20.79 -26.64 -8.70
CA GLU A 24 19.80 -27.59 -8.19
C GLU A 24 18.55 -27.62 -9.08
N LEU A 25 18.09 -26.45 -9.56
CA LEU A 25 16.99 -26.37 -10.53
C LEU A 25 17.29 -27.08 -11.83
N GLN A 26 18.53 -26.96 -12.34
CA GLN A 26 18.98 -27.68 -13.56
C GLN A 26 19.06 -29.18 -13.34
N GLY A 27 19.22 -29.67 -12.12
CA GLY A 27 19.20 -31.07 -11.76
C GLY A 27 17.81 -31.72 -11.84
N LEU A 28 16.76 -30.94 -11.93
CA LEU A 28 15.40 -31.45 -12.06
C LEU A 28 15.15 -31.95 -13.49
N SER A 29 14.55 -33.13 -13.62
CA SER A 29 14.22 -33.73 -14.91
C SER A 29 13.36 -32.79 -15.76
N GLY A 30 13.76 -32.52 -16.99
CA GLY A 30 13.05 -31.65 -17.94
C GLY A 30 13.28 -30.15 -17.74
N ILE A 31 14.15 -29.72 -16.80
CA ILE A 31 14.53 -28.33 -16.58
C ILE A 31 15.97 -28.12 -17.06
N GLY A 32 16.10 -27.54 -18.25
CA GLY A 32 17.38 -27.06 -18.76
C GLY A 32 17.74 -25.68 -18.22
N ARG A 33 18.93 -25.17 -18.58
CA ARG A 33 19.45 -23.89 -18.10
C ARG A 33 18.49 -22.72 -18.28
N ILE A 34 17.82 -22.61 -19.43
CA ILE A 34 16.90 -21.50 -19.73
C ILE A 34 15.70 -21.56 -18.80
N LYS A 35 15.03 -22.71 -18.67
CA LYS A 35 13.88 -22.89 -17.78
C LYS A 35 14.23 -22.67 -16.30
N ALA A 36 15.45 -23.03 -15.89
CA ALA A 36 15.91 -22.78 -14.52
C ALA A 36 16.06 -21.28 -14.23
N ILE A 37 16.58 -20.49 -15.19
CA ILE A 37 16.70 -19.04 -15.08
C ILE A 37 15.30 -18.38 -15.04
N GLU A 38 14.38 -18.80 -15.91
CA GLU A 38 13.01 -18.31 -15.94
C GLU A 38 12.27 -18.58 -14.62
N LEU A 39 12.42 -19.80 -14.07
CA LEU A 39 11.85 -20.17 -12.77
C LEU A 39 12.42 -19.31 -11.64
N GLN A 40 13.74 -19.11 -11.61
CA GLN A 40 14.36 -18.25 -10.59
C GLN A 40 13.88 -16.80 -10.70
N ALA A 41 13.76 -16.27 -11.92
CA ALA A 41 13.24 -14.93 -12.15
C ALA A 41 11.77 -14.80 -11.70
N MET A 42 10.92 -15.81 -11.97
CA MET A 42 9.53 -15.84 -11.51
C MET A 42 9.41 -15.92 -9.98
N ILE A 43 10.25 -16.73 -9.34
CA ILE A 43 10.30 -16.85 -7.88
C ILE A 43 10.72 -15.52 -7.25
N GLU A 44 11.77 -14.89 -7.76
CA GLU A 44 12.24 -13.59 -7.26
C GLU A 44 11.20 -12.48 -7.47
N LEU A 45 10.54 -12.46 -8.63
CA LEU A 45 9.46 -11.51 -8.90
C LEU A 45 8.30 -11.71 -7.92
N GLY A 46 7.87 -12.94 -7.72
CA GLY A 46 6.84 -13.29 -6.73
C GLY A 46 7.22 -12.88 -5.31
N HIS A 47 8.49 -13.06 -4.94
CA HIS A 47 9.01 -12.63 -3.63
C HIS A 47 9.01 -11.11 -3.47
N ARG A 48 9.37 -10.35 -4.51
CA ARG A 48 9.32 -8.87 -4.49
C ARG A 48 7.90 -8.34 -4.38
N ILE A 49 6.95 -8.95 -5.12
CA ILE A 49 5.53 -8.61 -5.03
C ILE A 49 5.02 -8.87 -3.61
N GLN A 50 5.27 -10.06 -3.06
CA GLN A 50 4.86 -10.43 -1.70
C GLN A 50 5.49 -9.53 -0.64
N LYS A 51 6.79 -9.18 -0.79
CA LYS A 51 7.48 -8.26 0.13
C LYS A 51 6.87 -6.87 0.09
N LYS A 52 6.45 -6.38 -1.07
CA LYS A 52 5.75 -5.10 -1.20
C LYS A 52 4.39 -5.15 -0.48
N GLU A 53 3.60 -6.21 -0.69
CA GLU A 53 2.33 -6.42 0.00
C GLU A 53 2.51 -6.54 1.52
N THR A 54 3.56 -7.24 2.00
CA THR A 54 3.85 -7.38 3.43
C THR A 54 4.26 -6.05 4.07
N LEU A 55 4.98 -5.19 3.34
CA LEU A 55 5.31 -3.84 3.80
C LEU A 55 4.07 -2.94 3.89
N GLU A 56 3.06 -3.17 3.04
CA GLU A 56 1.76 -2.50 3.10
C GLU A 56 0.89 -3.02 4.26
N MET A 57 1.08 -4.27 4.71
CA MET A 57 0.36 -4.87 5.85
C MET A 57 1.02 -4.63 7.22
N GLU A 58 1.92 -3.66 7.34
CA GLU A 58 2.45 -3.29 8.66
C GLU A 58 1.33 -2.75 9.54
N SER A 59 1.17 -3.35 10.71
CA SER A 59 0.26 -2.83 11.74
C SER A 59 0.73 -1.43 12.15
N ILE A 60 -0.18 -0.46 12.14
CA ILE A 60 0.09 0.89 12.63
C ILE A 60 0.26 0.82 14.15
N LEU A 61 1.50 0.68 14.60
CA LEU A 61 1.83 0.62 16.01
C LEU A 61 1.76 2.00 16.71
N SER A 62 1.84 3.10 15.94
CA SER A 62 1.63 4.48 16.42
C SER A 62 1.50 5.46 15.27
N SER A 63 0.71 6.53 15.48
CA SER A 63 0.57 7.64 14.52
C SER A 63 1.92 8.30 14.20
N GLN A 64 2.85 8.34 15.16
CA GLN A 64 4.18 8.91 14.95
C GLN A 64 5.04 8.12 13.96
N LYS A 65 5.02 6.78 14.03
CA LYS A 65 5.75 5.94 13.07
C LYS A 65 5.16 6.07 11.67
N LEU A 66 3.84 6.12 11.60
CA LEU A 66 3.14 6.34 10.34
C LEU A 66 3.47 7.70 9.76
N ALA A 67 3.39 8.77 10.56
CA ALA A 67 3.74 10.13 10.13
C ALA A 67 5.16 10.20 9.58
N LYS A 68 6.14 9.59 10.25
CA LYS A 68 7.54 9.55 9.79
C LYS A 68 7.70 8.79 8.47
N LYS A 69 6.98 7.67 8.28
CA LYS A 69 7.00 6.92 7.02
C LYS A 69 6.38 7.76 5.88
N MET A 70 5.24 8.38 6.13
CA MET A 70 4.56 9.20 5.15
C MET A 70 5.32 10.51 4.85
N GLN A 71 6.03 11.07 5.82
CA GLN A 71 6.95 12.18 5.63
C GLN A 71 8.08 11.82 4.65
N GLN A 72 8.68 10.63 4.78
CA GLN A 72 9.70 10.16 3.83
C GLN A 72 9.15 9.96 2.42
N GLU A 73 7.88 9.58 2.29
CA GLU A 73 7.24 9.33 0.99
C GLU A 73 6.74 10.62 0.33
N LEU A 74 6.18 11.54 1.10
CA LEU A 74 5.45 12.71 0.61
C LEU A 74 6.14 14.05 0.88
N GLY A 75 7.05 14.12 1.88
CA GLY A 75 7.60 15.38 2.36
C GLY A 75 8.30 16.22 1.30
N ASP A 76 9.02 15.58 0.37
CA ASP A 76 9.75 16.25 -0.71
C ASP A 76 8.90 16.54 -1.96
N LYS A 77 7.62 16.18 -1.96
CA LYS A 77 6.74 16.43 -3.10
C LYS A 77 6.45 17.91 -3.26
N LYS A 78 6.64 18.42 -4.48
CA LYS A 78 6.41 19.85 -4.83
C LYS A 78 4.93 20.22 -4.96
N GLN A 79 4.06 19.24 -5.12
CA GLN A 79 2.62 19.40 -5.18
C GLN A 79 1.98 18.76 -3.96
N GLU A 80 0.81 19.25 -3.58
CA GLU A 80 0.00 18.59 -2.56
C GLU A 80 -0.50 17.23 -3.06
N HIS A 81 -0.32 16.22 -2.26
CA HIS A 81 -0.83 14.86 -2.48
C HIS A 81 -1.72 14.51 -1.30
N LEU A 82 -2.94 14.12 -1.58
CA LEU A 82 -3.80 13.49 -0.58
C LEU A 82 -3.77 11.98 -0.81
N VAL A 83 -3.34 11.26 0.20
CA VAL A 83 -3.25 9.81 0.22
C VAL A 83 -4.21 9.26 1.24
N ALA A 84 -4.96 8.23 0.87
CA ALA A 84 -5.80 7.47 1.79
C ALA A 84 -5.16 6.11 2.06
N LEU A 85 -5.05 5.77 3.34
CA LEU A 85 -4.59 4.48 3.84
C LEU A 85 -5.81 3.72 4.35
N TYR A 86 -6.00 2.51 3.88
CA TYR A 86 -7.13 1.66 4.19
C TYR A 86 -6.68 0.53 5.11
N LEU A 87 -7.41 0.30 6.20
CA LEU A 87 -7.01 -0.61 7.24
C LEU A 87 -8.07 -1.69 7.48
N ASN A 88 -7.60 -2.86 7.90
CA ASN A 88 -8.45 -3.96 8.37
C ASN A 88 -8.75 -3.82 9.86
N THR A 89 -9.49 -4.79 10.42
CA THR A 89 -9.86 -4.85 11.85
C THR A 89 -8.68 -4.97 12.80
N GLN A 90 -7.49 -5.31 12.30
CA GLN A 90 -6.25 -5.42 13.07
C GLN A 90 -5.38 -4.16 12.97
N ASN A 91 -5.92 -3.07 12.40
CA ASN A 91 -5.20 -1.83 12.11
C ASN A 91 -3.97 -2.03 11.21
N GLN A 92 -4.02 -3.00 10.30
CA GLN A 92 -3.00 -3.20 9.28
C GLN A 92 -3.41 -2.46 8.01
N ILE A 93 -2.47 -1.77 7.38
CA ILE A 93 -2.70 -1.14 6.07
C ILE A 93 -2.83 -2.23 5.03
N ILE A 94 -4.01 -2.35 4.44
CA ILE A 94 -4.33 -3.32 3.38
C ILE A 94 -4.28 -2.70 1.98
N HIS A 95 -4.38 -1.36 1.89
CA HIS A 95 -4.26 -0.63 0.64
C HIS A 95 -3.87 0.81 0.90
N GLN A 96 -3.14 1.40 -0.05
CA GLN A 96 -2.79 2.82 -0.09
C GLN A 96 -3.17 3.38 -1.46
N GLN A 97 -3.84 4.52 -1.49
CA GLN A 97 -4.25 5.16 -2.73
C GLN A 97 -3.99 6.67 -2.68
N THR A 98 -3.32 7.19 -3.69
CA THR A 98 -3.30 8.63 -3.91
C THR A 98 -4.65 9.05 -4.49
N ILE A 99 -5.38 9.85 -3.74
CA ILE A 99 -6.72 10.35 -4.11
C ILE A 99 -6.60 11.60 -4.97
N PHE A 100 -5.65 12.47 -4.62
CA PHE A 100 -5.51 13.75 -5.29
C PHE A 100 -4.04 14.19 -5.39
N ILE A 101 -3.70 14.87 -6.50
CA ILE A 101 -2.43 15.57 -6.71
C ILE A 101 -2.75 16.92 -7.30
N GLY A 102 -2.34 18.03 -6.66
CA GLY A 102 -2.59 19.36 -7.20
C GLY A 102 -2.14 20.51 -6.29
N SER A 103 -2.77 21.67 -6.45
CA SER A 103 -2.54 22.84 -5.61
C SER A 103 -3.75 23.13 -4.72
N ALA A 104 -3.51 23.69 -3.54
CA ALA A 104 -4.50 23.99 -2.49
C ALA A 104 -5.75 24.78 -2.92
N THR A 105 -5.72 25.40 -4.09
CA THR A 105 -6.80 26.28 -4.56
C THR A 105 -7.96 25.56 -5.24
N ARG A 106 -7.87 24.24 -5.52
CA ARG A 106 -8.90 23.49 -6.27
C ARG A 106 -9.17 22.06 -5.83
N SER A 107 -8.69 21.60 -4.69
CA SER A 107 -8.89 20.20 -4.31
C SER A 107 -9.93 20.04 -3.21
N ILE A 108 -11.12 19.75 -3.63
CA ILE A 108 -12.08 19.10 -2.75
C ILE A 108 -11.94 17.60 -3.06
N ALA A 109 -11.26 16.86 -2.18
CA ALA A 109 -11.31 15.41 -2.25
C ALA A 109 -12.76 14.98 -1.99
N GLU A 110 -13.38 14.43 -3.01
CA GLU A 110 -14.74 13.95 -2.90
C GLU A 110 -14.78 12.70 -2.02
N PRO A 111 -15.59 12.65 -0.96
CA PRO A 111 -15.69 11.46 -0.10
C PRO A 111 -15.95 10.17 -0.88
N ARG A 112 -16.69 10.23 -1.99
CA ARG A 112 -16.96 9.07 -2.84
C ARG A 112 -15.70 8.39 -3.38
N GLU A 113 -14.63 9.15 -3.67
CA GLU A 113 -13.38 8.60 -4.20
C GLU A 113 -12.65 7.82 -3.12
N ILE A 114 -12.65 8.33 -1.88
CA ILE A 114 -12.06 7.66 -0.73
C ILE A 114 -12.87 6.40 -0.38
N LEU A 115 -14.20 6.52 -0.30
CA LEU A 115 -15.09 5.42 0.03
C LEU A 115 -15.09 4.30 -1.03
N HIS A 116 -14.89 4.65 -2.31
CA HIS A 116 -14.76 3.66 -3.38
C HIS A 116 -13.68 2.61 -3.07
N TYR A 117 -12.49 3.05 -2.70
CA TYR A 117 -11.39 2.14 -2.38
C TYR A 117 -11.59 1.44 -1.03
N ALA A 118 -12.21 2.11 -0.05
CA ALA A 118 -12.54 1.49 1.22
C ALA A 118 -13.46 0.27 1.03
N ILE A 119 -14.52 0.43 0.24
CA ILE A 119 -15.47 -0.66 -0.07
C ILE A 119 -14.79 -1.74 -0.92
N LYS A 120 -14.07 -1.33 -1.96
CA LYS A 120 -13.37 -2.26 -2.86
C LYS A 120 -12.41 -3.20 -2.11
N HIS A 121 -11.75 -2.71 -1.08
CA HIS A 121 -10.77 -3.47 -0.30
C HIS A 121 -11.33 -3.99 1.03
N MET A 122 -12.66 -3.84 1.27
CA MET A 122 -13.31 -4.26 2.51
C MET A 122 -12.61 -3.71 3.76
N ALA A 123 -12.16 -2.46 3.69
CA ALA A 123 -11.53 -1.78 4.81
C ALA A 123 -12.55 -1.52 5.93
N THR A 124 -12.08 -1.48 7.16
CA THR A 124 -12.88 -1.10 8.33
C THR A 124 -12.61 0.32 8.78
N SER A 125 -11.44 0.84 8.43
CA SER A 125 -11.05 2.19 8.77
C SER A 125 -10.13 2.82 7.74
N VAL A 126 -10.04 4.14 7.78
CA VAL A 126 -9.27 4.97 6.84
C VAL A 126 -8.42 5.95 7.64
N ILE A 127 -7.21 6.23 7.19
CA ILE A 127 -6.40 7.36 7.59
C ILE A 127 -6.13 8.19 6.34
N LEU A 128 -6.31 9.50 6.44
CA LEU A 128 -5.89 10.44 5.42
C LEU A 128 -4.52 10.99 5.75
N VAL A 129 -3.71 11.19 4.72
CA VAL A 129 -2.41 11.86 4.85
C VAL A 129 -2.25 12.81 3.68
N HIS A 130 -1.90 14.06 3.95
CA HIS A 130 -1.49 14.97 2.89
C HIS A 130 -0.21 15.73 3.26
N ASN A 131 0.52 16.15 2.24
CA ASN A 131 1.70 16.97 2.43
C ASN A 131 1.42 18.43 2.12
N HIS A 132 2.06 19.31 2.89
CA HIS A 132 2.13 20.74 2.57
C HIS A 132 3.50 21.10 2.03
N PRO A 133 3.64 21.41 0.73
CA PRO A 133 4.91 21.86 0.14
C PRO A 133 5.43 23.16 0.74
N SER A 134 4.56 23.96 1.37
CA SER A 134 4.93 25.19 2.08
C SER A 134 5.73 24.95 3.35
N GLY A 135 5.77 23.71 3.88
CA GLY A 135 6.41 23.37 5.14
C GLY A 135 5.53 23.55 6.38
N ALA A 136 4.32 24.15 6.26
CA ALA A 136 3.40 24.30 7.38
C ALA A 136 2.69 22.96 7.67
N VAL A 137 2.62 22.56 8.94
CA VAL A 137 1.89 21.36 9.37
C VAL A 137 0.55 21.67 10.04
N SER A 138 0.18 22.94 10.11
CA SER A 138 -1.13 23.36 10.62
C SER A 138 -2.22 23.15 9.57
N PRO A 139 -3.36 22.55 9.94
CA PRO A 139 -4.46 22.31 9.01
C PRO A 139 -5.08 23.65 8.55
N SER A 140 -5.35 23.74 7.26
CA SER A 140 -6.14 24.83 6.68
C SER A 140 -7.63 24.67 7.01
N SER A 141 -8.44 25.70 6.75
CA SER A 141 -9.89 25.61 6.85
C SER A 141 -10.48 24.57 5.88
N ASN A 142 -9.87 24.42 4.73
CA ASN A 142 -10.26 23.42 3.73
C ASN A 142 -9.93 21.98 4.20
N ASP A 143 -8.79 21.75 4.83
CA ASP A 143 -8.43 20.44 5.39
C ASP A 143 -9.41 20.02 6.47
N ASN A 144 -9.78 20.95 7.34
CA ASN A 144 -10.79 20.71 8.36
C ASN A 144 -12.17 20.39 7.75
N HIS A 145 -12.54 21.09 6.68
CA HIS A 145 -13.81 20.84 5.97
C HIS A 145 -13.81 19.46 5.32
N VAL A 146 -12.76 19.10 4.58
CA VAL A 146 -12.59 17.77 3.97
C VAL A 146 -12.63 16.67 5.03
N THR A 147 -11.89 16.85 6.12
CA THR A 147 -11.87 15.89 7.24
C THR A 147 -13.28 15.64 7.77
N LYS A 148 -14.05 16.70 7.98
CA LYS A 148 -15.43 16.61 8.48
C LYS A 148 -16.32 15.85 7.50
N LEU A 149 -16.29 16.21 6.21
CA LEU A 149 -17.10 15.54 5.18
C LEU A 149 -16.77 14.06 5.06
N VAL A 150 -15.47 13.71 5.03
CA VAL A 150 -15.04 12.30 4.93
C VAL A 150 -15.43 11.53 6.19
N LYS A 151 -15.31 12.13 7.38
CA LYS A 151 -15.72 11.50 8.63
C LYS A 151 -17.21 11.17 8.62
N GLU A 152 -18.06 12.13 8.28
CA GLU A 152 -19.51 11.94 8.20
C GLU A 152 -19.88 10.85 7.16
N ALA A 153 -19.21 10.85 6.01
CA ALA A 153 -19.42 9.83 4.97
C ALA A 153 -18.95 8.43 5.40
N CYS A 154 -17.82 8.33 6.10
CA CYS A 154 -17.35 7.07 6.68
C CYS A 154 -18.35 6.52 7.70
N GLU A 155 -18.84 7.35 8.61
CA GLU A 155 -19.82 6.95 9.63
C GLU A 155 -21.10 6.39 9.01
N LEU A 156 -21.63 7.02 7.96
CA LEU A 156 -22.80 6.53 7.22
C LEU A 156 -22.58 5.16 6.57
N MET A 157 -21.34 4.83 6.22
CA MET A 157 -20.96 3.57 5.58
C MET A 157 -20.45 2.50 6.57
N GLY A 158 -20.51 2.79 7.88
CA GLY A 158 -20.00 1.88 8.91
C GLY A 158 -18.47 1.78 8.95
N LEU A 159 -17.77 2.79 8.40
CA LEU A 159 -16.33 2.93 8.41
C LEU A 159 -15.89 3.94 9.47
N VAL A 160 -14.62 3.89 9.85
CA VAL A 160 -14.05 4.85 10.80
C VAL A 160 -12.94 5.65 10.12
N LEU A 161 -13.05 6.98 10.09
CA LEU A 161 -11.91 7.85 9.83
C LEU A 161 -11.10 7.95 11.12
N LEU A 162 -9.94 7.25 11.17
CA LEU A 162 -9.10 7.20 12.37
C LEU A 162 -8.29 8.48 12.60
N ASP A 163 -7.73 9.04 11.52
CA ASP A 163 -6.86 10.20 11.61
C ASP A 163 -6.77 10.93 10.27
N HIS A 164 -6.32 12.19 10.30
CA HIS A 164 -5.92 12.97 9.13
C HIS A 164 -4.59 13.67 9.42
N LEU A 165 -3.52 13.12 8.89
CA LEU A 165 -2.15 13.56 9.13
C LEU A 165 -1.70 14.57 8.08
N ILE A 166 -0.98 15.60 8.55
CA ILE A 166 -0.31 16.56 7.69
C ILE A 166 1.19 16.35 7.85
N VAL A 167 1.91 16.18 6.73
CA VAL A 167 3.36 16.01 6.73
C VAL A 167 4.02 17.09 5.88
N SER A 168 5.27 17.41 6.19
CA SER A 168 6.08 18.35 5.43
C SER A 168 7.51 17.83 5.31
N HIS A 169 8.36 18.55 4.58
CA HIS A 169 9.78 18.21 4.45
C HIS A 169 10.56 18.36 5.77
N SER A 170 10.05 19.13 6.72
CA SER A 170 10.72 19.45 7.98
C SER A 170 10.08 18.80 9.21
N ASP A 171 8.78 18.42 9.11
CA ASP A 171 7.99 17.89 10.24
C ASP A 171 6.94 16.86 9.75
#